data_429d4952db40d51500d4d7cd1ebaab57
#
_entry.id   429d4952db40d51500d4d7cd1ebaab57
#
_cell.length_a   1.000
_cell.length_b   1.000
_cell.length_c   1.000
_cell.angle_alpha   90.00
_cell.angle_beta   90.00
_cell.angle_gamma   90.00
#
_symmetry.space_group_name_H-M   'P 1'
#
loop_
_entity.id
_entity.type
_entity.pdbx_description
1 polymer ?
#
loop_
_entity_poly.entity_id
_entity_poly.type
_entity_poly.pdbx_seq_one_letter_code
_entity_poly.pdbx_strand_id
1 'polypeptide(L)'
;LMGTSLYIVQLTCQAKLFSARLASFVFWGWQLVIVSAAITLPLGLTTSKEYAELEWPIDILITLVWVAYAIVFFGTIAQRKTRHIYVANWFFAAFIIAVAILHVVNSLAIPVTFTKSYSVYAGTIDAMVQWWYGHNAVGFFLTAGFLGMMYYFVPKQANRPIYSYRLSVVHFWALISIYVWAGPHHLHYTTLPDWVQSLGMAMSLILLAPSWGGMINGIMTLSGAWDKLRTDPILKFLVVSLSFYGMSTFEGPMMAIKSVNSLSHYTDWTIGHVHSGALGWVAMISIGAMYHLIPILWGRKQGQMYSEKLIEMHFWMATIGTVLYIASMWVNGLMQGLMWRAVNSDGTLTYSFVESVEASLPGYIVRFIGGGIFLSGMFVMAYNVWKTTRMPQQLVAEKAS
;
A
#
# COMPACT_ATOMS: atom_id res chain seq x y z
N LEU A 1 3.61 -0.46 8.96
CA LEU A 1 4.70 -0.89 8.06
C LEU A 1 6.08 -0.67 8.67
N MET A 2 6.49 0.56 9.07
CA MET A 2 7.84 0.85 9.62
C MET A 2 8.16 -0.01 10.85
N GLY A 3 7.30 -0.03 11.87
CA GLY A 3 7.49 -0.87 13.06
C GLY A 3 7.58 -2.36 12.75
N THR A 4 6.75 -2.83 11.81
CA THR A 4 6.75 -4.22 11.36
C THR A 4 8.05 -4.59 10.64
N SER A 5 8.58 -3.71 9.78
CA SER A 5 9.87 -3.96 9.12
C SER A 5 11.03 -4.01 10.11
N LEU A 6 11.02 -3.14 11.14
CA LEU A 6 12.02 -3.16 12.22
C LEU A 6 11.89 -4.42 13.09
N TYR A 7 10.69 -4.95 13.29
CA TYR A 7 10.49 -6.24 13.95
C TYR A 7 11.05 -7.39 13.11
N ILE A 8 10.70 -7.43 11.81
CA ILE A 8 11.10 -8.52 10.90
C ILE A 8 12.61 -8.56 10.71
N VAL A 9 13.27 -7.38 10.50
CA VAL A 9 14.71 -7.34 10.28
C VAL A 9 15.51 -7.87 11.48
N GLN A 10 15.06 -7.61 12.71
CA GLN A 10 15.70 -8.18 13.89
C GLN A 10 15.66 -9.70 13.89
N LEU A 11 14.50 -10.28 13.63
CA LEU A 11 14.30 -11.73 13.65
C LEU A 11 15.04 -12.42 12.50
N THR A 12 14.97 -11.89 11.31
CA THR A 12 15.59 -12.49 10.12
C THR A 12 17.11 -12.30 10.08
N CYS A 13 17.63 -11.26 10.72
CA CYS A 13 19.05 -11.02 10.91
C CYS A 13 19.63 -11.61 12.21
N GLN A 14 18.79 -12.11 13.12
CA GLN A 14 19.19 -12.56 14.46
C GLN A 14 20.03 -11.50 15.19
N ALA A 15 19.66 -10.24 15.05
CA ALA A 15 20.36 -9.09 15.61
C ALA A 15 19.37 -8.15 16.30
N LYS A 16 19.84 -7.45 17.35
CA LYS A 16 19.05 -6.35 17.95
C LYS A 16 19.05 -5.15 16.98
N LEU A 17 18.09 -4.24 17.17
CA LEU A 17 18.10 -2.97 16.44
C LEU A 17 19.41 -2.24 16.66
N PHE A 18 19.96 -1.67 15.57
CA PHE A 18 21.19 -0.90 15.57
C PHE A 18 21.20 0.19 16.66
N SER A 19 20.07 0.89 16.82
CA SER A 19 19.92 1.92 17.86
C SER A 19 18.46 2.03 18.29
N ALA A 20 18.18 1.70 19.55
CA ALA A 20 16.85 1.88 20.14
C ALA A 20 16.49 3.38 20.28
N ARG A 21 17.50 4.24 20.57
CA ARG A 21 17.28 5.71 20.66
C ARG A 21 16.85 6.27 19.31
N LEU A 22 17.52 5.87 18.23
CA LEU A 22 17.19 6.35 16.90
C LEU A 22 15.83 5.79 16.43
N ALA A 23 15.50 4.54 16.78
CA ALA A 23 14.18 3.97 16.52
C ALA A 23 13.06 4.72 17.25
N SER A 24 13.32 5.18 18.49
CA SER A 24 12.39 6.04 19.23
C SER A 24 12.23 7.40 18.57
N PHE A 25 13.33 8.00 18.08
CA PHE A 25 13.24 9.23 17.28
C PHE A 25 12.40 9.05 16.02
N VAL A 26 12.57 7.95 15.29
CA VAL A 26 11.74 7.62 14.10
C VAL A 26 10.26 7.56 14.47
N PHE A 27 9.90 6.91 15.57
CA PHE A 27 8.51 6.82 16.02
C PHE A 27 7.92 8.19 16.35
N TRP A 28 8.57 8.97 17.20
CA TRP A 28 8.05 10.27 17.64
C TRP A 28 8.11 11.33 16.55
N GLY A 29 9.18 11.32 15.74
CA GLY A 29 9.29 12.19 14.58
C GLY A 29 8.17 11.95 13.57
N TRP A 30 7.80 10.69 13.34
CA TRP A 30 6.66 10.35 12.47
C TRP A 30 5.32 10.82 13.07
N GLN A 31 5.13 10.71 14.40
CA GLN A 31 3.93 11.28 15.04
C GLN A 31 3.89 12.81 14.86
N LEU A 32 5.03 13.49 14.98
CA LEU A 32 5.11 14.91 14.76
C LEU A 32 4.75 15.30 13.32
N VAL A 33 5.21 14.54 12.31
CA VAL A 33 4.79 14.72 10.91
C VAL A 33 3.26 14.61 10.77
N ILE A 34 2.65 13.56 11.35
CA ILE A 34 1.20 13.35 11.26
C ILE A 34 0.44 14.51 11.91
N VAL A 35 0.84 14.95 13.10
CA VAL A 35 0.21 16.07 13.81
C VAL A 35 0.38 17.38 13.01
N SER A 36 1.56 17.62 12.47
CA SER A 36 1.80 18.79 11.62
C SER A 36 0.91 18.80 10.39
N ALA A 37 0.78 17.66 9.70
CA ALA A 37 -0.12 17.49 8.55
C ALA A 37 -1.59 17.73 8.94
N ALA A 38 -2.04 17.17 10.07
CA ALA A 38 -3.41 17.33 10.58
C ALA A 38 -3.74 18.79 10.92
N ILE A 39 -2.74 19.62 11.22
CA ILE A 39 -2.91 21.07 11.49
C ILE A 39 -2.81 21.86 10.18
N THR A 40 -1.77 21.64 9.38
CA THR A 40 -1.48 22.50 8.23
C THR A 40 -2.43 22.32 7.06
N LEU A 41 -2.84 21.09 6.75
CA LEU A 41 -3.74 20.82 5.62
C LEU A 41 -5.12 21.48 5.79
N PRO A 42 -5.82 21.36 6.95
CA PRO A 42 -7.10 22.07 7.14
C PRO A 42 -6.96 23.60 7.15
N LEU A 43 -5.77 24.13 7.49
CA LEU A 43 -5.49 25.56 7.42
C LEU A 43 -5.17 26.05 6.00
N GLY A 44 -5.15 25.16 5.00
CA GLY A 44 -4.80 25.51 3.63
C GLY A 44 -3.30 25.78 3.40
N LEU A 45 -2.44 25.41 4.36
CA LEU A 45 -0.98 25.49 4.24
C LEU A 45 -0.48 24.25 3.49
N THR A 46 -0.56 24.30 2.19
CA THR A 46 -0.36 23.15 1.31
C THR A 46 0.25 23.56 -0.02
N THR A 47 0.98 22.64 -0.64
CA THR A 47 1.39 22.72 -2.04
C THR A 47 0.27 22.24 -2.96
N SER A 48 0.47 22.32 -4.28
CA SER A 48 -0.47 21.78 -5.28
C SER A 48 -0.08 20.38 -5.77
N LYS A 49 0.94 19.76 -5.20
CA LYS A 49 1.42 18.44 -5.64
C LYS A 49 0.57 17.33 -5.02
N GLU A 50 -0.10 16.56 -5.84
CA GLU A 50 -0.89 15.40 -5.42
C GLU A 50 -0.01 14.35 -4.73
N TYR A 51 -0.44 13.85 -3.57
CA TYR A 51 0.30 12.97 -2.65
C TYR A 51 1.58 13.56 -2.02
N ALA A 52 1.85 14.85 -2.21
CA ALA A 52 2.97 15.57 -1.64
C ALA A 52 2.58 17.01 -1.28
N GLU A 53 1.42 17.14 -0.66
CA GLU A 53 0.76 18.42 -0.39
C GLU A 53 1.43 19.22 0.74
N LEU A 54 2.30 18.60 1.55
CA LEU A 54 2.92 19.24 2.69
C LEU A 54 3.94 20.29 2.25
N GLU A 55 4.10 21.34 3.07
CA GLU A 55 5.07 22.40 2.82
C GLU A 55 6.48 22.00 3.30
N TRP A 56 7.49 22.64 2.73
CA TRP A 56 8.91 22.35 2.85
C TRP A 56 9.44 22.09 4.27
N PRO A 57 8.98 22.73 5.37
CA PRO A 57 9.51 22.41 6.70
C PRO A 57 9.13 21.00 7.14
N ILE A 58 7.94 20.55 6.76
CA ILE A 58 7.47 19.19 7.08
C ILE A 58 8.17 18.18 6.17
N ASP A 59 8.43 18.51 4.91
CA ASP A 59 9.20 17.66 4.00
C ASP A 59 10.63 17.43 4.49
N ILE A 60 11.28 18.44 5.05
CA ILE A 60 12.58 18.30 5.72
C ILE A 60 12.47 17.37 6.92
N LEU A 61 11.44 17.53 7.76
CA LEU A 61 11.22 16.64 8.90
C LEU A 61 11.01 15.18 8.45
N ILE A 62 10.20 14.95 7.40
CA ILE A 62 10.02 13.63 6.81
C ILE A 62 11.36 13.05 6.36
N THR A 63 12.18 13.85 5.66
CA THR A 63 13.51 13.42 5.21
C THR A 63 14.39 12.99 6.38
N LEU A 64 14.46 13.78 7.45
CA LEU A 64 15.26 13.46 8.64
C LEU A 64 14.80 12.19 9.33
N VAL A 65 13.50 12.02 9.49
CA VAL A 65 12.90 10.80 10.09
C VAL A 65 13.17 9.59 9.20
N TRP A 66 13.09 9.76 7.88
CA TRP A 66 13.32 8.68 6.93
C TRP A 66 14.78 8.24 6.88
N VAL A 67 15.73 9.19 6.91
CA VAL A 67 17.17 8.89 7.00
C VAL A 67 17.48 8.16 8.31
N ALA A 68 16.90 8.61 9.43
CA ALA A 68 17.06 7.91 10.71
C ALA A 68 16.50 6.47 10.64
N TYR A 69 15.34 6.27 10.01
CA TYR A 69 14.77 4.95 9.78
C TYR A 69 15.70 4.06 8.92
N ALA A 70 16.24 4.61 7.84
CA ALA A 70 17.21 3.92 6.98
C ALA A 70 18.46 3.48 7.79
N ILE A 71 19.02 4.36 8.62
CA ILE A 71 20.18 4.05 9.46
C ILE A 71 19.86 2.90 10.42
N VAL A 72 18.69 2.92 11.09
CA VAL A 72 18.29 1.82 11.99
C VAL A 72 18.14 0.51 11.24
N PHE A 73 17.49 0.52 10.08
CA PHE A 73 17.23 -0.69 9.30
C PHE A 73 18.53 -1.27 8.73
N PHE A 74 19.31 -0.47 7.99
CA PHE A 74 20.55 -0.93 7.37
C PHE A 74 21.66 -1.24 8.39
N GLY A 75 21.74 -0.46 9.47
CA GLY A 75 22.62 -0.75 10.59
C GLY A 75 22.32 -2.09 11.24
N THR A 76 21.03 -2.47 11.36
CA THR A 76 20.63 -3.80 11.84
C THR A 76 21.03 -4.91 10.86
N ILE A 77 20.87 -4.69 9.54
CA ILE A 77 21.34 -5.64 8.52
C ILE A 77 22.88 -5.80 8.58
N ALA A 78 23.62 -4.71 8.78
CA ALA A 78 25.08 -4.76 8.88
C ALA A 78 25.56 -5.62 10.07
N GLN A 79 24.80 -5.66 11.15
CA GLN A 79 25.08 -6.46 12.36
C GLN A 79 24.51 -7.89 12.31
N ARG A 80 23.95 -8.32 11.17
CA ARG A 80 23.34 -9.63 11.03
C ARG A 80 24.30 -10.78 11.38
N LYS A 81 23.75 -11.80 12.02
CA LYS A 81 24.43 -13.05 12.33
C LYS A 81 24.14 -14.15 11.31
N THR A 82 23.22 -13.89 10.38
CA THR A 82 22.84 -14.81 9.31
C THR A 82 23.68 -14.54 8.06
N ARG A 83 24.03 -15.59 7.31
CA ARG A 83 24.80 -15.47 6.06
C ARG A 83 24.00 -14.73 4.97
N HIS A 84 22.74 -15.08 4.85
CA HIS A 84 21.85 -14.59 3.80
C HIS A 84 20.89 -13.51 4.33
N ILE A 85 20.63 -12.50 3.52
CA ILE A 85 19.56 -11.54 3.76
C ILE A 85 18.28 -12.15 3.22
N TYR A 86 17.29 -12.34 4.09
CA TYR A 86 16.00 -12.92 3.70
C TYR A 86 15.23 -11.99 2.75
N VAL A 87 14.47 -12.55 1.81
CA VAL A 87 13.78 -11.82 0.74
C VAL A 87 12.87 -10.68 1.24
N ALA A 88 12.23 -10.82 2.40
CA ALA A 88 11.45 -9.74 2.99
C ALA A 88 12.29 -8.45 3.18
N ASN A 89 13.53 -8.61 3.61
CA ASN A 89 14.44 -7.48 3.82
C ASN A 89 14.91 -6.84 2.50
N TRP A 90 14.91 -7.56 1.39
CA TRP A 90 15.20 -6.96 0.09
C TRP A 90 14.09 -5.97 -0.29
N PHE A 91 12.83 -6.39 -0.14
CA PHE A 91 11.69 -5.54 -0.40
C PHE A 91 11.64 -4.31 0.53
N PHE A 92 11.94 -4.48 1.82
CA PHE A 92 12.05 -3.34 2.74
C PHE A 92 13.22 -2.42 2.38
N ALA A 93 14.39 -2.96 1.99
CA ALA A 93 15.52 -2.15 1.54
C ALA A 93 15.17 -1.32 0.30
N ALA A 94 14.54 -1.94 -0.71
CA ALA A 94 14.09 -1.24 -1.91
C ALA A 94 13.05 -0.14 -1.58
N PHE A 95 12.09 -0.45 -0.71
CA PHE A 95 11.12 0.51 -0.20
C PHE A 95 11.80 1.71 0.47
N ILE A 96 12.74 1.48 1.38
CA ILE A 96 13.39 2.55 2.14
C ILE A 96 14.21 3.45 1.21
N ILE A 97 15.00 2.87 0.31
CA ILE A 97 15.86 3.62 -0.62
C ILE A 97 15.01 4.41 -1.63
N ALA A 98 14.06 3.73 -2.27
CA ALA A 98 13.26 4.35 -3.31
C ALA A 98 12.42 5.50 -2.77
N VAL A 99 11.72 5.31 -1.64
CA VAL A 99 10.88 6.38 -1.06
C VAL A 99 11.72 7.58 -0.62
N ALA A 100 12.94 7.37 -0.10
CA ALA A 100 13.85 8.47 0.21
C ALA A 100 14.14 9.33 -1.03
N ILE A 101 14.53 8.69 -2.14
CA ILE A 101 14.85 9.37 -3.40
C ILE A 101 13.61 10.07 -3.97
N LEU A 102 12.50 9.36 -4.02
CA LEU A 102 11.22 9.88 -4.53
C LEU A 102 10.77 11.12 -3.77
N HIS A 103 10.79 11.06 -2.45
CA HIS A 103 10.40 12.17 -1.59
C HIS A 103 11.30 13.39 -1.80
N VAL A 104 12.62 13.20 -1.71
CA VAL A 104 13.56 14.33 -1.85
C VAL A 104 13.44 14.98 -3.23
N VAL A 105 13.41 14.18 -4.32
CA VAL A 105 13.34 14.72 -5.68
C VAL A 105 12.02 15.45 -5.92
N ASN A 106 10.89 14.87 -5.51
CA ASN A 106 9.58 15.47 -5.76
C ASN A 106 9.32 16.72 -4.90
N SER A 107 9.86 16.76 -3.67
CA SER A 107 9.65 17.88 -2.73
C SER A 107 10.69 19.00 -2.88
N LEU A 108 11.54 18.98 -3.92
CA LEU A 108 12.44 20.11 -4.21
C LEU A 108 11.64 21.37 -4.48
N ALA A 109 11.83 22.36 -3.63
CA ALA A 109 11.06 23.61 -3.67
C ALA A 109 11.93 24.83 -3.34
N ILE A 110 11.50 25.98 -3.78
CA ILE A 110 12.07 27.29 -3.46
C ILE A 110 11.21 27.92 -2.35
N PRO A 111 11.67 27.97 -1.09
CA PRO A 111 10.93 28.61 -0.01
C PRO A 111 10.76 30.12 -0.24
N VAL A 112 9.54 30.61 -0.04
CA VAL A 112 9.24 32.05 -0.09
C VAL A 112 8.91 32.56 1.30
N THR A 113 8.16 31.79 2.08
CA THR A 113 7.91 32.01 3.50
C THR A 113 8.06 30.69 4.25
N PHE A 114 7.92 30.72 5.57
CA PHE A 114 7.94 29.50 6.38
C PHE A 114 6.79 28.54 6.03
N THR A 115 5.69 29.05 5.52
CA THR A 115 4.48 28.29 5.22
C THR A 115 4.14 28.25 3.72
N LYS A 116 5.06 28.70 2.85
CA LYS A 116 4.84 28.69 1.41
C LYS A 116 6.13 28.50 0.63
N SER A 117 6.06 27.60 -0.33
CA SER A 117 7.13 27.34 -1.31
C SER A 117 6.53 27.12 -2.71
N TYR A 118 7.41 27.10 -3.70
CA TYR A 118 7.09 26.76 -5.08
C TYR A 118 8.04 25.68 -5.58
N SER A 119 7.51 24.78 -6.43
CA SER A 119 8.32 23.73 -7.04
C SER A 119 9.50 24.31 -7.83
N VAL A 120 10.65 23.63 -7.80
CA VAL A 120 11.77 23.93 -8.69
C VAL A 120 11.50 23.52 -10.14
N TYR A 121 10.51 22.68 -10.35
CA TYR A 121 10.08 22.21 -11.66
C TYR A 121 8.92 23.06 -12.17
N ALA A 122 8.76 23.14 -13.51
CA ALA A 122 7.71 23.95 -14.13
C ALA A 122 6.98 23.17 -15.22
N GLY A 123 5.69 23.46 -15.37
CA GLY A 123 4.85 22.96 -16.45
C GLY A 123 4.79 21.43 -16.50
N THR A 124 4.93 20.87 -17.68
CA THR A 124 4.86 19.41 -17.93
C THR A 124 5.92 18.62 -17.16
N ILE A 125 7.09 19.23 -16.91
CA ILE A 125 8.17 18.58 -16.15
C ILE A 125 7.76 18.42 -14.69
N ASP A 126 7.08 19.41 -14.10
CA ASP A 126 6.57 19.30 -12.73
C ASP A 126 5.55 18.16 -12.62
N ALA A 127 4.62 18.06 -13.55
CA ALA A 127 3.66 16.96 -13.61
C ALA A 127 4.34 15.59 -13.80
N MET A 128 5.39 15.52 -14.64
CA MET A 128 6.15 14.29 -14.83
C MET A 128 6.90 13.84 -13.58
N VAL A 129 7.56 14.76 -12.88
CA VAL A 129 8.26 14.47 -11.61
C VAL A 129 7.27 14.07 -10.53
N GLN A 130 6.13 14.78 -10.44
CA GLN A 130 5.08 14.46 -9.47
C GLN A 130 4.48 13.06 -9.71
N TRP A 131 4.24 12.66 -10.97
CA TRP A 131 3.72 11.32 -11.25
C TRP A 131 4.79 10.23 -11.31
N TRP A 132 6.06 10.58 -11.57
CA TRP A 132 7.16 9.66 -11.26
C TRP A 132 7.20 9.36 -9.75
N TYR A 133 7.03 10.38 -8.90
CA TYR A 133 6.88 10.20 -7.46
C TYR A 133 5.59 9.44 -7.12
N GLY A 134 4.41 9.91 -7.54
CA GLY A 134 3.12 9.39 -7.14
C GLY A 134 2.95 7.91 -7.49
N HIS A 135 3.29 7.51 -8.74
CA HIS A 135 3.24 6.12 -9.16
C HIS A 135 4.26 5.25 -8.40
N ASN A 136 5.49 5.72 -8.25
CA ASN A 136 6.53 4.98 -7.56
C ASN A 136 6.35 4.95 -6.04
N ALA A 137 5.70 5.94 -5.44
CA ALA A 137 5.26 5.87 -4.04
C ALA A 137 4.27 4.70 -3.84
N VAL A 138 3.30 4.51 -4.74
CA VAL A 138 2.44 3.32 -4.72
C VAL A 138 3.26 2.04 -4.92
N GLY A 139 4.21 2.04 -5.86
CA GLY A 139 5.05 0.88 -6.16
C GLY A 139 6.01 0.47 -5.05
N PHE A 140 6.65 1.43 -4.41
CA PHE A 140 7.65 1.13 -3.39
C PHE A 140 7.09 1.20 -1.97
N PHE A 141 6.25 2.18 -1.64
CA PHE A 141 5.65 2.24 -0.32
C PHE A 141 4.52 1.22 -0.18
N LEU A 142 3.48 1.30 -1.02
CA LEU A 142 2.28 0.46 -0.88
C LEU A 142 2.42 -0.94 -1.49
N THR A 143 3.40 -1.19 -2.36
CA THR A 143 3.63 -2.52 -2.94
C THR A 143 4.87 -3.16 -2.34
N ALA A 144 6.09 -2.67 -2.60
CA ALA A 144 7.31 -3.34 -2.14
C ALA A 144 7.37 -3.47 -0.61
N GLY A 145 7.03 -2.41 0.15
CA GLY A 145 6.99 -2.47 1.61
C GLY A 145 6.05 -3.57 2.15
N PHE A 146 4.87 -3.70 1.55
CA PHE A 146 3.89 -4.72 1.97
C PHE A 146 4.19 -6.11 1.42
N LEU A 147 4.90 -6.21 0.30
CA LEU A 147 5.47 -7.50 -0.15
C LEU A 147 6.51 -8.02 0.84
N GLY A 148 7.30 -7.14 1.45
CA GLY A 148 8.16 -7.52 2.56
C GLY A 148 7.38 -8.15 3.72
N MET A 149 6.21 -7.61 4.06
CA MET A 149 5.29 -8.22 5.04
C MET A 149 4.75 -9.57 4.56
N MET A 150 4.33 -9.67 3.30
CA MET A 150 3.83 -10.91 2.70
C MET A 150 4.85 -12.04 2.82
N TYR A 151 6.09 -11.80 2.41
CA TYR A 151 7.16 -12.79 2.47
C TYR A 151 7.50 -13.27 3.88
N TYR A 152 7.11 -12.51 4.90
CA TYR A 152 7.28 -12.91 6.29
C TYR A 152 6.02 -13.57 6.87
N PHE A 153 4.85 -12.89 6.81
CA PHE A 153 3.67 -13.30 7.54
C PHE A 153 2.95 -14.50 6.91
N VAL A 154 2.87 -14.58 5.58
CA VAL A 154 2.19 -15.71 4.92
C VAL A 154 2.88 -17.03 5.23
N PRO A 155 4.21 -17.19 5.05
CA PRO A 155 4.92 -18.39 5.46
C PRO A 155 4.80 -18.70 6.95
N LYS A 156 4.88 -17.69 7.81
CA LYS A 156 4.78 -17.86 9.28
C LYS A 156 3.39 -18.32 9.71
N GLN A 157 2.34 -17.69 9.21
CA GLN A 157 0.96 -18.05 9.56
C GLN A 157 0.57 -19.42 8.98
N ALA A 158 0.97 -19.71 7.76
CA ALA A 158 0.73 -20.99 7.13
C ALA A 158 1.59 -22.12 7.74
N ASN A 159 2.64 -21.78 8.50
CA ASN A 159 3.68 -22.72 8.94
C ASN A 159 4.26 -23.53 7.76
N ARG A 160 4.64 -22.83 6.70
CA ARG A 160 5.19 -23.37 5.46
C ARG A 160 6.34 -22.50 4.98
N PRO A 161 7.37 -23.04 4.33
CA PRO A 161 8.34 -22.21 3.61
C PRO A 161 7.64 -21.53 2.43
N ILE A 162 8.21 -20.39 1.97
CA ILE A 162 7.76 -19.76 0.73
C ILE A 162 7.80 -20.78 -0.42
N TYR A 163 6.78 -20.79 -1.27
CA TYR A 163 6.63 -21.79 -2.33
C TYR A 163 7.86 -21.91 -3.23
N SER A 164 8.37 -20.77 -3.72
CA SER A 164 9.55 -20.76 -4.59
C SER A 164 10.47 -19.59 -4.27
N TYR A 165 11.67 -19.89 -3.75
CA TYR A 165 12.68 -18.88 -3.52
C TYR A 165 13.23 -18.30 -4.84
N ARG A 166 13.36 -19.13 -5.89
CA ARG A 166 13.77 -18.66 -7.22
C ARG A 166 12.77 -17.65 -7.80
N LEU A 167 11.48 -17.95 -7.66
CA LEU A 167 10.43 -17.01 -8.08
C LEU A 167 10.48 -15.71 -7.28
N SER A 168 10.85 -15.76 -5.99
CA SER A 168 11.05 -14.55 -5.18
C SER A 168 12.16 -13.66 -5.72
N VAL A 169 13.26 -14.25 -6.20
CA VAL A 169 14.37 -13.51 -6.82
C VAL A 169 13.92 -12.82 -8.12
N VAL A 170 13.23 -13.57 -8.99
CA VAL A 170 12.72 -13.02 -10.25
C VAL A 170 11.71 -11.92 -9.98
N HIS A 171 10.75 -12.18 -9.06
CA HIS A 171 9.75 -11.19 -8.65
C HIS A 171 10.41 -9.90 -8.17
N PHE A 172 11.38 -9.99 -7.25
CA PHE A 172 12.04 -8.81 -6.70
C PHE A 172 12.72 -7.98 -7.80
N TRP A 173 13.66 -8.58 -8.51
CA TRP A 173 14.46 -7.82 -9.48
C TRP A 173 13.64 -7.29 -10.65
N ALA A 174 12.73 -8.08 -11.19
CA ALA A 174 11.87 -7.63 -12.28
C ALA A 174 10.93 -6.49 -11.83
N LEU A 175 10.28 -6.64 -10.65
CA LEU A 175 9.40 -5.61 -10.13
C LEU A 175 10.13 -4.28 -9.92
N ILE A 176 11.23 -4.31 -9.16
CA ILE A 176 11.97 -3.09 -8.80
C ILE A 176 12.55 -2.39 -10.02
N SER A 177 13.09 -3.14 -10.99
CA SER A 177 13.72 -2.55 -12.19
C SER A 177 12.72 -1.94 -13.15
N ILE A 178 11.51 -2.50 -13.27
CA ILE A 178 10.50 -2.06 -14.24
C ILE A 178 9.61 -0.96 -13.66
N TYR A 179 9.31 -1.02 -12.36
CA TYR A 179 8.32 -0.14 -11.73
C TYR A 179 8.65 1.34 -11.89
N VAL A 180 9.94 1.71 -11.79
CA VAL A 180 10.38 3.11 -11.86
C VAL A 180 10.04 3.82 -13.17
N TRP A 181 9.72 3.09 -14.24
CA TRP A 181 9.46 3.63 -15.57
C TRP A 181 7.96 3.77 -15.88
N ALA A 182 7.08 3.21 -15.06
CA ALA A 182 5.65 3.12 -15.37
C ALA A 182 4.87 4.42 -15.12
N GLY A 183 5.38 5.34 -14.29
CA GLY A 183 4.70 6.58 -13.87
C GLY A 183 4.07 7.43 -14.98
N PRO A 184 4.69 7.60 -16.16
CA PRO A 184 4.10 8.42 -17.24
C PRO A 184 2.75 7.93 -17.77
N HIS A 185 2.30 6.71 -17.43
CA HIS A 185 0.95 6.27 -17.79
C HIS A 185 -0.17 7.11 -17.13
N HIS A 186 0.13 7.84 -16.05
CA HIS A 186 -0.81 8.80 -15.46
C HIS A 186 -1.00 10.07 -16.29
N LEU A 187 -0.13 10.30 -17.27
CA LEU A 187 -0.10 11.52 -18.10
C LEU A 187 -0.45 11.25 -19.57
N HIS A 188 -1.25 10.21 -19.85
CA HIS A 188 -1.80 9.98 -21.17
C HIS A 188 -2.65 11.17 -21.62
N TYR A 189 -2.58 11.49 -22.91
CA TYR A 189 -3.32 12.59 -23.55
C TYR A 189 -2.99 13.99 -23.01
N THR A 190 -1.83 14.15 -22.36
CA THR A 190 -1.28 15.44 -21.95
C THR A 190 -0.25 15.96 -22.96
N THR A 191 0.35 17.11 -22.67
CA THR A 191 1.43 17.70 -23.49
C THR A 191 2.79 17.00 -23.30
N LEU A 192 2.87 15.95 -22.45
CA LEU A 192 4.05 15.12 -22.33
C LEU A 192 4.34 14.41 -23.69
N PRO A 193 5.61 14.31 -24.14
CA PRO A 193 5.93 13.64 -25.40
C PRO A 193 5.34 12.23 -25.48
N ASP A 194 4.79 11.86 -26.63
CA ASP A 194 4.04 10.60 -26.80
C ASP A 194 4.90 9.35 -26.51
N TRP A 195 6.18 9.41 -26.84
CA TRP A 195 7.07 8.29 -26.57
C TRP A 195 7.22 8.02 -25.06
N VAL A 196 7.19 9.06 -24.21
CA VAL A 196 7.24 8.91 -22.74
C VAL A 196 5.95 8.28 -22.21
N GLN A 197 4.80 8.71 -22.74
CA GLN A 197 3.50 8.12 -22.42
C GLN A 197 3.46 6.64 -22.82
N SER A 198 3.94 6.32 -24.02
CA SER A 198 4.03 4.95 -24.54
C SER A 198 5.01 4.08 -23.74
N LEU A 199 6.13 4.64 -23.27
CA LEU A 199 7.06 3.97 -22.37
C LEU A 199 6.34 3.59 -21.05
N GLY A 200 5.61 4.54 -20.45
CA GLY A 200 4.82 4.29 -19.24
C GLY A 200 3.81 3.16 -19.43
N MET A 201 3.10 3.15 -20.54
CA MET A 201 2.17 2.06 -20.91
C MET A 201 2.90 0.71 -21.03
N ALA A 202 3.97 0.64 -21.82
CA ALA A 202 4.70 -0.60 -22.06
C ALA A 202 5.28 -1.19 -20.76
N MET A 203 5.90 -0.36 -19.93
CA MET A 203 6.45 -0.80 -18.64
C MET A 203 5.36 -1.25 -17.67
N SER A 204 4.20 -0.59 -17.67
CA SER A 204 3.04 -1.02 -16.89
C SER A 204 2.54 -2.41 -17.31
N LEU A 205 2.47 -2.69 -18.61
CA LEU A 205 2.06 -4.01 -19.10
C LEU A 205 3.07 -5.11 -18.70
N ILE A 206 4.36 -4.81 -18.78
CA ILE A 206 5.41 -5.76 -18.39
C ILE A 206 5.36 -6.05 -16.88
N LEU A 207 4.95 -5.10 -16.05
CA LEU A 207 4.78 -5.27 -14.59
C LEU A 207 3.76 -6.35 -14.20
N LEU A 208 2.84 -6.72 -15.09
CA LEU A 208 1.89 -7.79 -14.82
C LEU A 208 2.61 -9.10 -14.47
N ALA A 209 3.67 -9.45 -15.20
CA ALA A 209 4.38 -10.71 -15.02
C ALA A 209 5.04 -10.83 -13.62
N PRO A 210 5.89 -9.88 -13.14
CA PRO A 210 6.45 -9.98 -11.80
C PRO A 210 5.40 -9.86 -10.70
N SER A 211 4.39 -9.00 -10.83
CA SER A 211 3.35 -8.82 -9.82
C SER A 211 2.55 -10.12 -9.60
N TRP A 212 2.12 -10.75 -10.68
CA TRP A 212 1.44 -12.04 -10.59
C TRP A 212 2.37 -13.17 -10.16
N GLY A 213 3.65 -13.12 -10.52
CA GLY A 213 4.65 -14.02 -9.98
C GLY A 213 4.72 -13.95 -8.45
N GLY A 214 4.66 -12.75 -7.88
CA GLY A 214 4.60 -12.53 -6.43
C GLY A 214 3.29 -13.04 -5.80
N MET A 215 2.14 -12.74 -6.42
CA MET A 215 0.83 -13.23 -5.98
C MET A 215 0.81 -14.77 -5.96
N ILE A 216 1.20 -15.41 -7.05
CA ILE A 216 1.24 -16.87 -7.18
C ILE A 216 2.17 -17.47 -6.13
N ASN A 217 3.36 -16.89 -5.93
CA ASN A 217 4.32 -17.37 -4.94
C ASN A 217 3.74 -17.33 -3.52
N GLY A 218 3.06 -16.24 -3.18
CA GLY A 218 2.39 -16.09 -1.88
C GLY A 218 1.24 -17.07 -1.68
N ILE A 219 0.32 -17.18 -2.65
CA ILE A 219 -0.84 -18.07 -2.57
C ILE A 219 -0.40 -19.53 -2.56
N MET A 220 0.53 -19.93 -3.43
CA MET A 220 1.03 -21.32 -3.51
C MET A 220 1.86 -21.72 -2.29
N THR A 221 2.26 -20.78 -1.42
CA THR A 221 2.81 -21.10 -0.11
C THR A 221 1.86 -21.94 0.73
N LEU A 222 0.55 -21.89 0.46
CA LEU A 222 -0.45 -22.74 1.10
C LEU A 222 -0.57 -24.14 0.47
N SER A 223 0.23 -24.46 -0.55
CA SER A 223 0.19 -25.79 -1.15
C SER A 223 0.40 -26.89 -0.11
N GLY A 224 -0.56 -27.80 0.02
CA GLY A 224 -0.61 -28.82 1.07
C GLY A 224 -1.04 -28.32 2.46
N ALA A 225 -1.60 -27.10 2.57
CA ALA A 225 -2.13 -26.52 3.81
C ALA A 225 -3.41 -25.67 3.58
N TRP A 226 -4.15 -25.96 2.52
CA TRP A 226 -5.37 -25.22 2.16
C TRP A 226 -6.50 -25.38 3.17
N ASP A 227 -6.53 -26.49 3.90
CA ASP A 227 -7.45 -26.76 5.00
C ASP A 227 -7.38 -25.70 6.10
N LYS A 228 -6.21 -25.11 6.33
CA LYS A 228 -6.01 -24.05 7.34
C LYS A 228 -6.85 -22.80 7.07
N LEU A 229 -7.16 -22.48 5.82
CA LEU A 229 -8.05 -21.35 5.50
C LEU A 229 -9.45 -21.49 6.10
N ARG A 230 -9.91 -22.71 6.40
CA ARG A 230 -11.22 -22.91 7.01
C ARG A 230 -11.26 -22.54 8.47
N THR A 231 -10.13 -22.65 9.17
CA THR A 231 -10.05 -22.56 10.63
C THR A 231 -9.23 -21.36 11.11
N ASP A 232 -8.35 -20.80 10.29
CA ASP A 232 -7.47 -19.68 10.67
C ASP A 232 -7.94 -18.36 10.01
N PRO A 233 -8.64 -17.48 10.76
CA PRO A 233 -9.14 -16.23 10.22
C PRO A 233 -8.00 -15.21 9.92
N ILE A 234 -6.84 -15.32 10.57
CA ILE A 234 -5.68 -14.46 10.26
C ILE A 234 -5.14 -14.81 8.88
N LEU A 235 -5.04 -16.11 8.60
CA LEU A 235 -4.60 -16.59 7.29
C LEU A 235 -5.57 -16.17 6.18
N LYS A 236 -6.88 -16.09 6.45
CA LYS A 236 -7.88 -15.56 5.51
C LYS A 236 -7.56 -14.13 5.10
N PHE A 237 -7.26 -13.24 6.06
CA PHE A 237 -6.85 -11.86 5.78
C PHE A 237 -5.61 -11.83 4.85
N LEU A 238 -4.59 -12.62 5.15
CA LEU A 238 -3.35 -12.65 4.37
C LEU A 238 -3.55 -13.18 2.94
N VAL A 239 -4.39 -14.20 2.75
CA VAL A 239 -4.64 -14.78 1.43
C VAL A 239 -5.57 -13.91 0.60
N VAL A 240 -6.62 -13.35 1.20
CA VAL A 240 -7.50 -12.41 0.51
C VAL A 240 -6.74 -11.15 0.09
N SER A 241 -5.81 -10.67 0.92
CA SER A 241 -4.95 -9.55 0.53
C SER A 241 -4.13 -9.86 -0.73
N LEU A 242 -3.60 -11.07 -0.86
CA LEU A 242 -2.89 -11.50 -2.08
C LEU A 242 -3.79 -11.57 -3.31
N SER A 243 -5.05 -11.99 -3.13
CA SER A 243 -6.02 -12.01 -4.23
C SER A 243 -6.32 -10.59 -4.72
N PHE A 244 -6.49 -9.63 -3.81
CA PHE A 244 -6.65 -8.21 -4.15
C PHE A 244 -5.37 -7.61 -4.75
N TYR A 245 -4.19 -8.03 -4.28
CA TYR A 245 -2.92 -7.64 -4.91
C TYR A 245 -2.88 -8.08 -6.38
N GLY A 246 -3.21 -9.33 -6.66
CA GLY A 246 -3.27 -9.85 -8.02
C GLY A 246 -4.30 -9.12 -8.88
N MET A 247 -5.47 -8.82 -8.33
CA MET A 247 -6.54 -8.11 -9.03
C MET A 247 -6.14 -6.66 -9.34
N SER A 248 -5.64 -5.91 -8.36
CA SER A 248 -5.23 -4.51 -8.57
C SER A 248 -4.05 -4.39 -9.51
N THR A 249 -3.10 -5.34 -9.46
CA THR A 249 -1.94 -5.36 -10.39
C THR A 249 -2.25 -5.96 -11.77
N PHE A 250 -3.43 -6.52 -11.98
CA PHE A 250 -3.98 -6.77 -13.32
C PHE A 250 -4.66 -5.52 -13.87
N GLU A 251 -5.48 -4.90 -13.05
CA GLU A 251 -6.29 -3.74 -13.42
C GLU A 251 -5.42 -2.52 -13.77
N GLY A 252 -4.36 -2.24 -12.98
CA GLY A 252 -3.43 -1.14 -13.25
C GLY A 252 -2.81 -1.17 -14.65
N PRO A 253 -2.14 -2.26 -15.05
CA PRO A 253 -1.64 -2.44 -16.41
C PRO A 253 -2.72 -2.33 -17.49
N MET A 254 -3.90 -2.88 -17.26
CA MET A 254 -5.03 -2.76 -18.20
C MET A 254 -5.45 -1.29 -18.37
N MET A 255 -5.58 -0.53 -17.30
CA MET A 255 -5.92 0.90 -17.32
C MET A 255 -4.79 1.77 -17.90
N ALA A 256 -3.53 1.28 -17.91
CA ALA A 256 -2.41 1.96 -18.55
C ALA A 256 -2.45 1.87 -20.08
N ILE A 257 -3.23 0.96 -20.68
CA ILE A 257 -3.44 0.89 -22.13
C ILE A 257 -4.19 2.15 -22.56
N LYS A 258 -3.64 2.93 -23.52
CA LYS A 258 -4.20 4.23 -23.93
C LYS A 258 -5.70 4.16 -24.23
N SER A 259 -6.18 3.16 -24.97
CA SER A 259 -7.60 3.03 -25.32
C SER A 259 -8.49 2.76 -24.09
N VAL A 260 -8.01 2.00 -23.12
CA VAL A 260 -8.72 1.76 -21.86
C VAL A 260 -8.63 3.01 -20.96
N ASN A 261 -7.45 3.63 -20.90
CA ASN A 261 -7.22 4.85 -20.14
C ASN A 261 -8.16 6.00 -20.59
N SER A 262 -8.39 6.13 -21.89
CA SER A 262 -9.33 7.14 -22.42
C SER A 262 -10.76 6.97 -21.91
N LEU A 263 -11.13 5.78 -21.43
CA LEU A 263 -12.45 5.52 -20.81
C LEU A 263 -12.41 5.67 -19.30
N SER A 264 -11.31 5.23 -18.65
CA SER A 264 -11.21 5.14 -17.20
C SER A 264 -10.67 6.39 -16.50
N HIS A 265 -9.88 7.21 -17.22
CA HIS A 265 -9.18 8.36 -16.64
C HIS A 265 -10.16 9.40 -16.09
N TYR A 266 -9.94 9.84 -14.86
CA TYR A 266 -10.78 10.75 -14.06
C TYR A 266 -12.15 10.20 -13.66
N THR A 267 -12.48 8.96 -13.99
CA THR A 267 -13.74 8.32 -13.57
C THR A 267 -13.59 7.61 -12.21
N ASP A 268 -14.71 7.21 -11.64
CA ASP A 268 -14.76 6.38 -10.43
C ASP A 268 -14.12 5.01 -10.59
N TRP A 269 -13.84 4.57 -11.82
CA TRP A 269 -13.06 3.35 -12.05
C TRP A 269 -11.67 3.44 -11.42
N THR A 270 -11.01 4.60 -11.53
CA THR A 270 -9.72 4.85 -10.87
C THR A 270 -9.85 4.73 -9.35
N ILE A 271 -10.97 5.21 -8.77
CA ILE A 271 -11.25 5.09 -7.33
C ILE A 271 -11.43 3.61 -6.93
N GLY A 272 -12.16 2.82 -7.73
CA GLY A 272 -12.30 1.37 -7.53
C GLY A 272 -10.95 0.66 -7.55
N HIS A 273 -10.12 0.96 -8.53
CA HIS A 273 -8.77 0.42 -8.67
C HIS A 273 -7.89 0.73 -7.45
N VAL A 274 -7.80 2.00 -7.07
CA VAL A 274 -6.96 2.42 -5.93
C VAL A 274 -7.41 1.76 -4.63
N HIS A 275 -8.74 1.61 -4.41
CA HIS A 275 -9.26 1.01 -3.19
C HIS A 275 -9.18 -0.53 -3.20
N SER A 276 -9.14 -1.18 -4.36
CA SER A 276 -8.77 -2.60 -4.43
C SER A 276 -7.34 -2.83 -3.92
N GLY A 277 -6.43 -1.90 -4.22
CA GLY A 277 -5.08 -1.88 -3.67
C GLY A 277 -5.03 -1.44 -2.20
N ALA A 278 -5.64 -0.31 -1.86
CA ALA A 278 -5.52 0.28 -0.52
C ALA A 278 -6.29 -0.51 0.56
N LEU A 279 -7.54 -0.87 0.32
CA LEU A 279 -8.35 -1.62 1.27
C LEU A 279 -8.14 -3.13 1.11
N GLY A 280 -8.18 -3.63 -0.13
CA GLY A 280 -8.07 -5.06 -0.40
C GLY A 280 -6.67 -5.62 -0.16
N TRP A 281 -5.62 -4.97 -0.67
CA TRP A 281 -4.23 -5.42 -0.49
C TRP A 281 -3.62 -4.88 0.80
N VAL A 282 -3.44 -3.56 0.90
CA VAL A 282 -2.64 -2.93 1.97
C VAL A 282 -3.29 -3.05 3.34
N ALA A 283 -4.58 -2.74 3.46
CA ALA A 283 -5.27 -2.83 4.74
C ALA A 283 -5.41 -4.28 5.20
N MET A 284 -5.81 -5.21 4.33
CA MET A 284 -6.00 -6.62 4.72
C MET A 284 -4.70 -7.27 5.20
N ILE A 285 -3.57 -7.05 4.50
CA ILE A 285 -2.29 -7.60 4.95
C ILE A 285 -1.83 -6.95 6.26
N SER A 286 -2.08 -5.65 6.44
CA SER A 286 -1.77 -4.94 7.69
C SER A 286 -2.57 -5.49 8.86
N ILE A 287 -3.87 -5.70 8.68
CA ILE A 287 -4.77 -6.26 9.68
C ILE A 287 -4.33 -7.68 10.06
N GLY A 288 -4.07 -8.53 9.06
CA GLY A 288 -3.56 -9.88 9.28
C GLY A 288 -2.24 -9.89 10.05
N ALA A 289 -1.31 -9.01 9.68
CA ALA A 289 -0.05 -8.85 10.40
C ALA A 289 -0.23 -8.37 11.84
N MET A 290 -1.15 -7.44 12.10
CA MET A 290 -1.45 -6.96 13.44
C MET A 290 -2.06 -8.07 14.33
N TYR A 291 -3.01 -8.83 13.81
CA TYR A 291 -3.57 -9.98 14.54
C TYR A 291 -2.52 -11.07 14.81
N HIS A 292 -1.54 -11.21 13.94
CA HIS A 292 -0.41 -12.11 14.16
C HIS A 292 0.53 -11.59 15.25
N LEU A 293 0.89 -10.28 15.21
CA LEU A 293 1.93 -9.70 16.05
C LEU A 293 1.46 -9.32 17.45
N ILE A 294 0.26 -8.75 17.60
CA ILE A 294 -0.20 -8.22 18.88
C ILE A 294 -0.12 -9.26 20.01
N PRO A 295 -0.60 -10.51 19.85
CA PRO A 295 -0.46 -11.49 20.91
C PRO A 295 1.00 -11.72 21.33
N ILE A 296 1.90 -11.84 20.34
CA ILE A 296 3.33 -12.09 20.58
C ILE A 296 3.96 -10.94 21.37
N LEU A 297 3.67 -9.69 20.99
CA LEU A 297 4.19 -8.50 21.67
C LEU A 297 3.69 -8.37 23.12
N TRP A 298 2.53 -8.95 23.43
CA TRP A 298 1.98 -9.02 24.79
C TRP A 298 2.27 -10.35 25.51
N GLY A 299 3.32 -11.08 25.09
CA GLY A 299 3.77 -12.31 25.77
C GLY A 299 2.81 -13.49 25.64
N ARG A 300 2.05 -13.59 24.54
CA ARG A 300 1.09 -14.65 24.26
C ARG A 300 1.55 -15.50 23.07
N LYS A 301 0.87 -16.62 22.87
CA LYS A 301 1.08 -17.44 21.68
C LYS A 301 0.60 -16.69 20.44
N GLN A 302 1.24 -16.94 19.30
CA GLN A 302 0.83 -16.43 18.00
C GLN A 302 -0.67 -16.72 17.76
N GLY A 303 -1.41 -15.71 17.32
CA GLY A 303 -2.84 -15.81 17.04
C GLY A 303 -3.76 -15.80 18.27
N GLN A 304 -3.23 -15.85 19.49
CA GLN A 304 -4.02 -15.89 20.73
C GLN A 304 -4.60 -14.52 21.08
N MET A 305 -5.59 -14.09 20.33
CA MET A 305 -6.40 -12.89 20.62
C MET A 305 -7.50 -13.21 21.64
N TYR A 306 -8.13 -12.17 22.18
CA TYR A 306 -9.29 -12.31 23.09
C TYR A 306 -10.40 -13.17 22.48
N SER A 307 -10.69 -13.00 21.20
CA SER A 307 -11.74 -13.76 20.52
C SER A 307 -11.41 -13.98 19.03
N GLU A 308 -11.28 -15.25 18.64
CA GLU A 308 -11.15 -15.64 17.23
C GLU A 308 -12.44 -15.35 16.44
N LYS A 309 -13.62 -15.46 17.08
CA LYS A 309 -14.89 -15.14 16.45
C LYS A 309 -14.97 -13.66 16.01
N LEU A 310 -14.37 -12.76 16.79
CA LEU A 310 -14.28 -11.35 16.43
C LEU A 310 -13.31 -11.12 15.27
N ILE A 311 -12.24 -11.91 15.14
CA ILE A 311 -11.35 -11.87 13.95
C ILE A 311 -12.13 -12.32 12.72
N GLU A 312 -12.87 -13.44 12.81
CA GLU A 312 -13.68 -13.97 11.71
C GLU A 312 -14.77 -12.97 11.29
N MET A 313 -15.47 -12.37 12.25
CA MET A 313 -16.48 -11.34 11.98
C MET A 313 -15.87 -10.13 11.28
N HIS A 314 -14.73 -9.64 11.77
CA HIS A 314 -14.00 -8.53 11.14
C HIS A 314 -13.56 -8.89 9.71
N PHE A 315 -13.06 -10.10 9.50
CA PHE A 315 -12.67 -10.57 8.16
C PHE A 315 -13.81 -10.45 7.16
N TRP A 316 -15.00 -10.93 7.49
CA TRP A 316 -16.15 -10.84 6.60
C TRP A 316 -16.63 -9.41 6.39
N MET A 317 -16.67 -8.60 7.44
CA MET A 317 -17.03 -7.17 7.34
C MET A 317 -16.04 -6.42 6.45
N ALA A 318 -14.75 -6.62 6.63
CA ALA A 318 -13.72 -5.98 5.82
C ALA A 318 -13.77 -6.44 4.36
N THR A 319 -13.96 -7.74 4.11
CA THR A 319 -14.03 -8.30 2.75
C THR A 319 -15.27 -7.82 2.01
N ILE A 320 -16.46 -7.96 2.63
CA ILE A 320 -17.74 -7.56 2.01
C ILE A 320 -17.76 -6.04 1.80
N GLY A 321 -17.31 -5.27 2.82
CA GLY A 321 -17.24 -3.83 2.73
C GLY A 321 -16.35 -3.35 1.57
N THR A 322 -15.17 -3.95 1.42
CA THR A 322 -14.26 -3.66 0.30
C THR A 322 -14.89 -4.03 -1.05
N VAL A 323 -15.48 -5.21 -1.18
CA VAL A 323 -16.10 -5.64 -2.45
C VAL A 323 -17.25 -4.72 -2.86
N LEU A 324 -18.14 -4.36 -1.94
CA LEU A 324 -19.22 -3.41 -2.23
C LEU A 324 -18.68 -2.05 -2.66
N TYR A 325 -17.63 -1.57 -1.96
CA TYR A 325 -17.00 -0.30 -2.29
C TYR A 325 -16.43 -0.30 -3.71
N ILE A 326 -15.56 -1.25 -4.04
CA ILE A 326 -14.85 -1.26 -5.32
C ILE A 326 -15.79 -1.59 -6.50
N ALA A 327 -16.72 -2.53 -6.32
CA ALA A 327 -17.64 -2.92 -7.40
C ALA A 327 -18.55 -1.75 -7.80
N SER A 328 -19.07 -0.99 -6.83
CA SER A 328 -19.88 0.18 -7.12
C SER A 328 -19.09 1.27 -7.88
N MET A 329 -17.81 1.45 -7.54
CA MET A 329 -16.94 2.40 -8.24
C MET A 329 -16.57 1.94 -9.65
N TRP A 330 -16.39 0.65 -9.89
CA TRP A 330 -16.18 0.13 -11.24
C TRP A 330 -17.40 0.36 -12.13
N VAL A 331 -18.60 0.07 -11.62
CA VAL A 331 -19.85 0.31 -12.35
C VAL A 331 -20.01 1.80 -12.66
N ASN A 332 -19.85 2.67 -11.65
CA ASN A 332 -19.93 4.10 -11.85
C ASN A 332 -18.89 4.59 -12.86
N GLY A 333 -17.64 4.15 -12.73
CA GLY A 333 -16.56 4.61 -13.59
C GLY A 333 -16.75 4.22 -15.06
N LEU A 334 -17.19 3.00 -15.33
CA LEU A 334 -17.53 2.56 -16.68
C LEU A 334 -18.67 3.41 -17.26
N MET A 335 -19.72 3.62 -16.48
CA MET A 335 -20.87 4.42 -16.89
C MET A 335 -20.46 5.88 -17.16
N GLN A 336 -19.72 6.51 -16.25
CA GLN A 336 -19.19 7.87 -16.41
C GLN A 336 -18.36 7.99 -17.69
N GLY A 337 -17.40 7.09 -17.90
CA GLY A 337 -16.55 7.11 -19.08
C GLY A 337 -17.33 6.97 -20.38
N LEU A 338 -18.37 6.15 -20.43
CA LEU A 338 -19.26 6.00 -21.58
C LEU A 338 -20.13 7.24 -21.79
N MET A 339 -20.70 7.81 -20.73
CA MET A 339 -21.54 9.00 -20.82
C MET A 339 -20.74 10.24 -21.27
N TRP A 340 -19.52 10.44 -20.74
CA TRP A 340 -18.68 11.60 -21.09
C TRP A 340 -18.15 11.56 -22.53
N ARG A 341 -18.16 10.39 -23.16
CA ARG A 341 -17.71 10.20 -24.53
C ARG A 341 -18.84 10.12 -25.55
N ALA A 342 -20.08 10.06 -25.09
CA ALA A 342 -21.23 9.99 -25.97
C ALA A 342 -21.47 11.36 -26.63
N VAL A 343 -21.45 11.37 -27.96
CA VAL A 343 -21.69 12.56 -28.78
C VAL A 343 -22.82 12.33 -29.78
N ASN A 344 -23.59 13.34 -30.01
CA ASN A 344 -24.64 13.37 -31.04
C ASN A 344 -24.04 13.50 -32.42
N SER A 345 -24.84 13.32 -33.45
CA SER A 345 -24.41 13.45 -34.86
C SER A 345 -23.89 14.85 -35.23
N ASP A 346 -24.30 15.88 -34.51
CA ASP A 346 -23.85 17.27 -34.66
C ASP A 346 -22.57 17.59 -33.82
N GLY A 347 -22.02 16.61 -33.12
CA GLY A 347 -20.81 16.77 -32.29
C GLY A 347 -21.06 17.33 -30.88
N THR A 348 -22.31 17.59 -30.49
CA THR A 348 -22.66 18.00 -29.12
C THR A 348 -22.63 16.80 -28.18
N LEU A 349 -22.45 17.04 -26.86
CA LEU A 349 -22.51 15.98 -25.86
C LEU A 349 -23.92 15.41 -25.74
N THR A 350 -24.06 14.09 -25.72
CA THR A 350 -25.34 13.41 -25.50
C THR A 350 -25.88 13.61 -24.09
N TYR A 351 -24.97 13.59 -23.12
CA TYR A 351 -25.30 13.76 -21.69
C TYR A 351 -24.61 15.00 -21.14
N SER A 352 -25.29 15.71 -20.27
CA SER A 352 -24.68 16.75 -19.43
C SER A 352 -23.86 16.13 -18.29
N PHE A 353 -22.97 16.92 -17.70
CA PHE A 353 -22.20 16.48 -16.52
C PHE A 353 -23.16 16.14 -15.35
N VAL A 354 -24.22 16.92 -15.16
CA VAL A 354 -25.20 16.70 -14.07
C VAL A 354 -25.88 15.34 -14.23
N GLU A 355 -26.32 14.98 -15.45
CA GLU A 355 -26.92 13.66 -15.69
C GLU A 355 -25.96 12.51 -15.35
N SER A 356 -24.66 12.66 -15.61
CA SER A 356 -23.67 11.64 -15.23
C SER A 356 -23.50 11.55 -13.71
N VAL A 357 -23.60 12.66 -12.99
CA VAL A 357 -23.56 12.69 -11.52
C VAL A 357 -24.80 12.02 -10.93
N GLU A 358 -26.00 12.36 -11.43
CA GLU A 358 -27.27 11.75 -10.99
C GLU A 358 -27.27 10.24 -11.22
N ALA A 359 -26.81 9.79 -12.39
CA ALA A 359 -26.68 8.37 -12.71
C ALA A 359 -25.70 7.63 -11.77
N SER A 360 -24.73 8.32 -11.19
CA SER A 360 -23.74 7.75 -10.26
C SER A 360 -24.24 7.63 -8.82
N LEU A 361 -25.33 8.30 -8.44
CA LEU A 361 -25.85 8.32 -7.06
C LEU A 361 -26.12 6.94 -6.45
N PRO A 362 -26.73 5.97 -7.17
CA PRO A 362 -26.94 4.63 -6.61
C PRO A 362 -25.62 3.94 -6.22
N GLY A 363 -24.58 4.08 -7.04
CA GLY A 363 -23.25 3.54 -6.75
C GLY A 363 -22.60 4.22 -5.53
N TYR A 364 -22.79 5.53 -5.34
CA TYR A 364 -22.32 6.24 -4.15
C TYR A 364 -23.02 5.78 -2.87
N ILE A 365 -24.30 5.42 -2.92
CA ILE A 365 -25.00 4.82 -1.78
C ILE A 365 -24.39 3.46 -1.43
N VAL A 366 -24.15 2.61 -2.42
CA VAL A 366 -23.53 1.30 -2.21
C VAL A 366 -22.10 1.46 -1.66
N ARG A 367 -21.31 2.40 -2.20
CA ARG A 367 -19.98 2.76 -1.69
C ARG A 367 -20.02 3.19 -0.23
N PHE A 368 -20.98 4.04 0.15
CA PHE A 368 -21.15 4.51 1.52
C PHE A 368 -21.46 3.34 2.48
N ILE A 369 -22.36 2.45 2.09
CA ILE A 369 -22.69 1.24 2.87
C ILE A 369 -21.45 0.35 3.00
N GLY A 370 -20.73 0.07 1.90
CA GLY A 370 -19.53 -0.74 1.91
C GLY A 370 -18.43 -0.17 2.81
N GLY A 371 -18.20 1.15 2.72
CA GLY A 371 -17.26 1.87 3.59
C GLY A 371 -17.68 1.83 5.07
N GLY A 372 -18.97 1.97 5.36
CA GLY A 372 -19.53 1.86 6.71
C GLY A 372 -19.35 0.47 7.31
N ILE A 373 -19.54 -0.59 6.51
CA ILE A 373 -19.31 -1.97 6.95
C ILE A 373 -17.80 -2.18 7.24
N PHE A 374 -16.92 -1.73 6.35
CA PHE A 374 -15.46 -1.82 6.57
C PHE A 374 -15.04 -1.09 7.86
N LEU A 375 -15.49 0.15 8.05
CA LEU A 375 -15.21 0.94 9.24
C LEU A 375 -15.73 0.26 10.52
N SER A 376 -16.92 -0.31 10.48
CA SER A 376 -17.49 -1.06 11.61
C SER A 376 -16.61 -2.28 11.97
N GLY A 377 -16.03 -2.95 10.98
CA GLY A 377 -15.05 -4.00 11.20
C GLY A 377 -13.81 -3.52 11.94
N MET A 378 -13.34 -2.29 11.66
CA MET A 378 -12.20 -1.70 12.39
C MET A 378 -12.52 -1.44 13.86
N PHE A 379 -13.74 -1.08 14.22
CA PHE A 379 -14.17 -0.99 15.64
C PHE A 379 -14.18 -2.37 16.30
N VAL A 380 -14.61 -3.42 15.60
CA VAL A 380 -14.52 -4.80 16.09
C VAL A 380 -13.06 -5.18 16.36
N MET A 381 -12.15 -4.85 15.47
CA MET A 381 -10.71 -5.05 15.67
C MET A 381 -10.20 -4.28 16.89
N ALA A 382 -10.51 -3.00 16.99
CA ALA A 382 -10.07 -2.15 18.08
C ALA A 382 -10.52 -2.73 19.44
N TYR A 383 -11.76 -3.18 19.54
CA TYR A 383 -12.29 -3.85 20.75
C TYR A 383 -11.53 -5.15 21.05
N ASN A 384 -11.32 -6.00 20.05
CA ASN A 384 -10.61 -7.28 20.23
C ASN A 384 -9.16 -7.06 20.69
N VAL A 385 -8.47 -6.09 20.08
CA VAL A 385 -7.10 -5.69 20.46
C VAL A 385 -7.08 -5.15 21.89
N TRP A 386 -7.98 -4.22 22.23
CA TRP A 386 -8.06 -3.64 23.56
C TRP A 386 -8.31 -4.70 24.64
N LYS A 387 -9.20 -5.66 24.39
CA LYS A 387 -9.42 -6.80 25.30
C LYS A 387 -8.17 -7.68 25.40
N THR A 388 -7.52 -7.99 24.29
CA THR A 388 -6.31 -8.82 24.26
C THR A 388 -5.19 -8.23 25.10
N THR A 389 -4.96 -6.93 25.01
CA THR A 389 -3.89 -6.26 25.78
C THR A 389 -4.16 -6.22 27.29
N ARG A 390 -5.42 -6.39 27.70
CA ARG A 390 -5.85 -6.40 29.11
C ARG A 390 -6.04 -7.79 29.73
N MET A 391 -5.92 -8.86 28.93
CA MET A 391 -5.97 -10.22 29.50
C MET A 391 -4.75 -10.45 30.41
N PRO A 392 -4.84 -11.24 31.48
CA PRO A 392 -3.69 -11.61 32.31
C PRO A 392 -2.56 -12.22 31.47
N GLN A 393 -1.33 -11.81 31.71
CA GLN A 393 -0.17 -12.43 31.03
C GLN A 393 -0.09 -13.91 31.42
N GLN A 394 -0.11 -14.79 30.42
CA GLN A 394 0.29 -16.17 30.66
C GLN A 394 1.82 -16.16 30.77
N LEU A 395 2.35 -16.38 31.96
CA LEU A 395 3.76 -16.69 32.11
C LEU A 395 4.03 -17.91 31.23
N VAL A 396 4.68 -17.67 30.10
CA VAL A 396 5.29 -18.76 29.33
C VAL A 396 6.41 -19.25 30.20
N ALA A 397 6.17 -20.38 30.88
CA ALA A 397 7.23 -21.05 31.59
C ALA A 397 8.37 -21.28 30.61
N GLU A 398 9.48 -20.59 30.81
CA GLU A 398 10.73 -20.89 30.12
C GLU A 398 11.00 -22.38 30.38
N LYS A 399 10.83 -23.18 29.31
CA LYS A 399 11.49 -24.48 29.32
C LYS A 399 12.97 -24.18 29.15
N ALA A 400 13.64 -24.03 30.31
CA ALA A 400 15.06 -24.23 30.45
C ALA A 400 15.30 -25.71 30.11
N SER A 401 15.84 -26.01 28.97
CA SER A 401 16.71 -27.14 28.68
C SER A 401 17.26 -27.02 27.28
#